data_4c44ced0b6dd8001831aa179e4e595c7
#
_entry.id   4c44ced0b6dd8001831aa179e4e595c7
#
_cell.length_a   1.000
_cell.length_b   1.000
_cell.length_c   1.000
_cell.angle_alpha   90.00
_cell.angle_beta   90.00
_cell.angle_gamma   90.00
#
_symmetry.space_group_name_H-M   'P 1'
#
loop_
_entity.id
_entity.type
_entity.pdbx_description
1 polymer ?
#
loop_
_entity_poly.entity_id
_entity_poly.type
_entity_poly.pdbx_seq_one_letter_code
_entity_poly.pdbx_strand_id
1 'polypeptide(L)'
;FQTLENGKRIFKDYTDHTFKFFYLERGRGESNCKIRFNLQTIPAGTINFKKNLEYANVQYAEDLNFTFRTFIDYDGEGGNYEVYEGHYYIYDITKPNVPIAGEIAENGIINLKHNQSAQLDDEAILDTSRFYIQEIGATSDKYEVSIDGVRVDVVDENGNIVPSGSTSGEGFAAQTGDMLVSENPYIEFNNKVAADNQFNLKIEKKMADGQTSDDSYTIHVKLGGVPYSGKYFWYQNDTEIYGTKRTVENGNIVLKAGEHAVIQGLVGGTKIEITEN
;
A
#
# COMPACT_ATOMS: atom_id res chain seq x y z
N PHE A 1 23.32 -17.05 23.97
CA PHE A 1 23.31 -17.08 25.43
C PHE A 1 23.88 -15.79 25.99
N GLN A 2 23.24 -15.29 27.03
CA GLN A 2 23.73 -14.16 27.84
C GLN A 2 24.26 -14.72 29.16
N THR A 3 25.40 -14.18 29.64
CA THR A 3 25.94 -14.51 30.96
C THR A 3 25.64 -13.38 31.92
N LEU A 4 24.89 -13.68 32.98
CA LEU A 4 24.58 -12.73 34.04
C LEU A 4 25.78 -12.49 34.92
N GLU A 5 25.79 -11.40 35.68
CA GLU A 5 26.89 -11.05 36.64
C GLU A 5 27.22 -12.15 37.64
N ASN A 6 26.25 -13.00 37.98
CA ASN A 6 26.44 -14.16 38.85
C ASN A 6 27.02 -15.39 38.13
N GLY A 7 27.46 -15.26 36.88
CA GLY A 7 28.02 -16.33 36.08
C GLY A 7 27.01 -17.32 35.50
N LYS A 8 25.69 -17.13 35.73
CA LYS A 8 24.64 -17.97 35.18
C LYS A 8 24.44 -17.64 33.69
N ARG A 9 24.38 -18.68 32.87
CA ARG A 9 24.08 -18.54 31.45
C ARG A 9 22.57 -18.69 31.25
N ILE A 10 21.99 -17.70 30.58
CA ILE A 10 20.57 -17.71 30.18
C ILE A 10 20.48 -17.57 28.66
N PHE A 11 19.36 -17.89 28.11
CA PHE A 11 19.05 -17.50 26.72
C PHE A 11 18.97 -15.97 26.67
N LYS A 12 19.48 -15.41 25.58
CA LYS A 12 19.33 -13.98 25.34
C LYS A 12 17.87 -13.75 24.93
N ASP A 13 17.25 -12.73 25.50
CA ASP A 13 15.89 -12.33 25.12
C ASP A 13 15.83 -11.99 23.63
N TYR A 14 14.71 -12.23 23.01
CA TYR A 14 14.45 -11.99 21.57
C TYR A 14 15.45 -12.67 20.63
N THR A 15 15.84 -13.90 20.93
CA THR A 15 16.71 -14.71 20.06
C THR A 15 16.16 -16.10 19.90
N ASP A 16 16.22 -16.62 18.68
CA ASP A 16 15.85 -18.00 18.37
C ASP A 16 16.85 -19.01 18.91
N HIS A 17 16.32 -20.06 19.49
CA HIS A 17 17.09 -21.18 19.99
C HIS A 17 16.53 -22.50 19.50
N THR A 18 17.34 -23.25 18.77
CA THR A 18 16.97 -24.61 18.36
C THR A 18 17.29 -25.59 19.48
N PHE A 19 16.29 -26.27 20.00
CA PHE A 19 16.46 -27.38 20.92
C PHE A 19 16.41 -28.70 20.15
N LYS A 20 17.51 -29.49 20.20
CA LYS A 20 17.57 -30.82 19.60
C LYS A 20 17.56 -31.84 20.71
N PHE A 21 16.57 -32.70 20.71
CA PHE A 21 16.43 -33.81 21.65
C PHE A 21 16.61 -35.14 20.95
N PHE A 22 17.52 -36.00 21.50
CA PHE A 22 17.78 -37.33 21.00
C PHE A 22 17.35 -38.30 22.09
N TYR A 23 16.37 -39.13 21.83
CA TYR A 23 15.91 -40.20 22.69
C TYR A 23 16.26 -41.57 22.13
N LEU A 24 16.97 -42.34 22.93
CA LEU A 24 17.38 -43.73 22.57
C LEU A 24 16.76 -44.66 23.59
N GLU A 25 15.89 -45.54 23.14
CA GLU A 25 15.32 -46.60 23.96
C GLU A 25 16.26 -47.83 23.93
N ARG A 26 16.58 -48.33 25.11
CA ARG A 26 17.40 -49.50 25.32
C ARG A 26 16.68 -50.47 26.24
N GLY A 27 15.84 -51.36 25.71
CA GLY A 27 15.30 -52.42 26.55
C GLY A 27 13.89 -52.91 26.19
N ARG A 28 13.49 -54.03 26.79
CA ARG A 28 12.17 -54.65 26.66
C ARG A 28 11.21 -54.23 27.78
N GLY A 29 11.03 -53.01 28.05
CA GLY A 29 10.15 -52.52 29.07
C GLY A 29 9.51 -51.20 28.70
N GLU A 30 8.59 -50.69 29.52
CA GLU A 30 7.99 -49.38 29.31
C GLU A 30 9.06 -48.30 29.42
N SER A 31 9.15 -47.47 28.40
CA SER A 31 10.10 -46.39 28.32
C SER A 31 9.33 -45.05 28.40
N ASN A 32 9.68 -44.22 29.35
CA ASN A 32 9.04 -42.91 29.55
C ASN A 32 10.07 -41.80 29.47
N CYS A 33 9.85 -40.87 28.54
CA CYS A 33 10.59 -39.61 28.52
C CYS A 33 9.62 -38.44 28.84
N LYS A 34 9.94 -37.69 29.89
CA LYS A 34 9.18 -36.49 30.26
C LYS A 34 10.09 -35.30 30.27
N ILE A 35 9.86 -34.36 29.36
CA ILE A 35 10.55 -33.09 29.29
C ILE A 35 9.60 -32.01 29.78
N ARG A 36 10.06 -31.19 30.72
CA ARG A 36 9.33 -30.02 31.20
C ARG A 36 10.15 -28.78 30.90
N PHE A 37 9.56 -27.80 30.24
CA PHE A 37 10.13 -26.50 30.01
C PHE A 37 9.45 -25.48 30.97
N ASN A 38 10.30 -24.61 31.51
CA ASN A 38 9.85 -23.47 32.31
C ASN A 38 9.92 -22.16 31.50
N LEU A 39 10.08 -22.31 30.19
CA LEU A 39 10.15 -21.17 29.27
C LEU A 39 8.72 -20.79 28.90
N GLN A 40 8.38 -19.56 29.13
CA GLN A 40 7.22 -18.96 28.51
C GLN A 40 7.61 -18.68 27.05
N THR A 41 7.00 -19.35 26.11
CA THR A 41 7.16 -19.07 24.69
C THR A 41 6.17 -18.02 24.29
N ILE A 42 6.64 -16.91 23.75
CA ILE A 42 5.82 -15.92 23.09
C ILE A 42 5.86 -16.25 21.60
N PRO A 43 4.73 -16.53 20.96
CA PRO A 43 4.69 -16.79 19.53
C PRO A 43 5.23 -15.59 18.74
N ALA A 44 5.85 -15.88 17.60
CA ALA A 44 6.14 -14.85 16.62
C ALA A 44 4.82 -14.32 16.04
N GLY A 45 4.73 -13.02 15.91
CA GLY A 45 3.58 -12.34 15.34
C GLY A 45 3.86 -11.89 13.92
N THR A 46 2.80 -11.53 13.21
CA THR A 46 2.88 -10.90 11.89
C THR A 46 2.01 -9.67 11.84
N ILE A 47 2.51 -8.63 11.19
CA ILE A 47 1.74 -7.42 10.93
C ILE A 47 1.33 -7.44 9.46
N ASN A 48 0.01 -7.37 9.22
CA ASN A 48 -0.55 -7.41 7.88
C ASN A 48 -1.47 -6.21 7.66
N PHE A 49 -1.31 -5.56 6.52
CA PHE A 49 -2.23 -4.49 6.11
C PHE A 49 -2.38 -4.42 4.61
N LYS A 50 -3.50 -3.89 4.15
CA LYS A 50 -3.82 -3.78 2.73
C LYS A 50 -4.20 -2.36 2.35
N LYS A 51 -4.04 -2.07 1.06
CA LYS A 51 -4.45 -0.82 0.45
C LYS A 51 -5.60 -1.01 -0.51
N ASN A 52 -6.66 -0.24 -0.32
CA ASN A 52 -7.76 -0.10 -1.24
C ASN A 52 -7.93 1.37 -1.67
N LEU A 53 -8.36 1.58 -2.90
CA LEU A 53 -8.70 2.89 -3.44
C LEU A 53 -10.08 2.83 -4.11
N GLU A 54 -11.04 3.54 -3.58
CA GLU A 54 -12.33 3.74 -4.23
C GLU A 54 -12.20 4.86 -5.26
N TYR A 55 -12.35 4.49 -6.53
CA TYR A 55 -12.05 5.36 -7.65
C TYR A 55 -12.88 5.01 -8.91
N ALA A 56 -13.26 6.02 -9.68
CA ALA A 56 -14.08 5.81 -10.88
C ALA A 56 -13.32 5.13 -12.03
N ASN A 57 -12.01 5.33 -12.13
CA ASN A 57 -11.14 4.71 -13.14
C ASN A 57 -10.17 3.71 -12.47
N VAL A 58 -10.65 2.49 -12.25
CA VAL A 58 -9.92 1.42 -11.55
C VAL A 58 -8.56 1.14 -12.19
N GLN A 59 -8.47 1.18 -13.51
CA GLN A 59 -7.24 0.84 -14.21
C GLN A 59 -6.12 1.87 -13.98
N TYR A 60 -6.46 3.14 -13.85
CA TYR A 60 -5.52 4.18 -13.44
C TYR A 60 -5.13 4.05 -11.97
N ALA A 61 -6.09 3.66 -11.12
CA ALA A 61 -5.85 3.45 -9.69
C ALA A 61 -4.82 2.34 -9.40
N GLU A 62 -4.73 1.32 -10.28
CA GLU A 62 -3.76 0.23 -10.16
C GLU A 62 -2.30 0.71 -10.30
N ASP A 63 -2.06 1.85 -10.94
CA ASP A 63 -0.72 2.42 -11.13
C ASP A 63 -0.29 3.38 -10.01
N LEU A 64 -1.22 3.81 -9.15
CA LEU A 64 -0.91 4.71 -8.04
C LEU A 64 -0.21 3.97 -6.90
N ASN A 65 0.88 4.54 -6.42
CA ASN A 65 1.57 4.08 -5.22
C ASN A 65 1.10 4.87 -4.00
N PHE A 66 0.89 4.16 -2.90
CA PHE A 66 0.61 4.69 -1.58
C PHE A 66 1.76 4.30 -0.66
N THR A 67 2.23 5.26 0.11
CA THR A 67 3.41 5.11 0.95
C THR A 67 3.00 4.94 2.40
N PHE A 68 3.60 3.96 3.07
CA PHE A 68 3.34 3.64 4.47
C PHE A 68 4.61 3.64 5.28
N ARG A 69 4.48 3.88 6.57
CA ARG A 69 5.47 3.60 7.61
C ARG A 69 4.83 2.80 8.72
N THR A 70 5.54 1.80 9.20
CA THR A 70 5.14 1.03 10.38
C THR A 70 6.10 1.34 11.51
N PHE A 71 5.55 1.57 12.69
CA PHE A 71 6.28 1.81 13.93
C PHE A 71 6.01 0.66 14.88
N ILE A 72 7.06 0.07 15.42
CA ILE A 72 6.97 -1.12 16.25
C ILE A 72 7.66 -0.85 17.59
N ASP A 73 6.96 -1.18 18.67
CA ASP A 73 7.47 -1.31 20.01
C ASP A 73 7.62 -2.81 20.30
N TYR A 74 8.86 -3.29 20.17
CA TYR A 74 9.16 -4.73 20.25
C TYR A 74 8.98 -5.31 21.64
N ASP A 75 9.17 -4.51 22.70
CA ASP A 75 8.98 -4.96 24.08
C ASP A 75 7.51 -4.97 24.52
N GLY A 76 6.64 -4.27 23.80
CA GLY A 76 5.20 -4.24 24.00
C GLY A 76 4.74 -3.43 25.22
N GLU A 77 5.65 -2.71 25.91
CA GLU A 77 5.29 -1.92 27.08
C GLU A 77 4.59 -0.60 26.74
N GLY A 78 4.73 -0.15 25.49
CA GLY A 78 4.18 1.11 24.99
C GLY A 78 5.09 2.31 25.27
N GLY A 79 5.63 2.92 24.24
CA GLY A 79 6.41 4.16 24.33
C GLY A 79 7.75 4.17 23.60
N ASN A 80 8.27 3.02 23.22
CA ASN A 80 9.58 2.91 22.53
C ASN A 80 9.39 2.46 21.08
N TYR A 81 8.63 3.23 20.31
CA TYR A 81 8.35 2.89 18.91
C TYR A 81 9.54 3.20 18.02
N GLU A 82 9.99 2.22 17.28
CA GLU A 82 11.02 2.32 16.26
C GLU A 82 10.41 2.15 14.87
N VAL A 83 10.95 2.87 13.87
CA VAL A 83 10.54 2.69 12.48
C VAL A 83 10.97 1.30 12.01
N TYR A 84 10.06 0.55 11.43
CA TYR A 84 10.36 -0.75 10.87
C TYR A 84 11.16 -0.63 9.57
N GLU A 85 12.35 -1.22 9.53
CA GLU A 85 13.26 -1.22 8.37
C GLU A 85 13.59 -2.66 7.91
N GLY A 86 12.77 -3.65 8.29
CA GLY A 86 12.96 -5.05 7.98
C GLY A 86 12.37 -5.48 6.63
N HIS A 87 12.35 -6.79 6.43
CA HIS A 87 11.78 -7.41 5.24
C HIS A 87 10.26 -7.41 5.27
N TYR A 88 9.63 -7.20 4.12
CA TYR A 88 8.20 -7.38 3.94
C TYR A 88 7.87 -8.02 2.59
N TYR A 89 6.76 -8.71 2.54
CA TYR A 89 6.23 -9.33 1.33
C TYR A 89 4.99 -8.59 0.85
N ILE A 90 4.89 -8.42 -0.46
CA ILE A 90 3.72 -7.83 -1.13
C ILE A 90 2.87 -8.94 -1.74
N TYR A 91 1.58 -8.89 -1.52
CA TYR A 91 0.60 -9.82 -2.08
C TYR A 91 -0.47 -9.07 -2.87
N ASP A 92 -0.98 -9.70 -3.92
CA ASP A 92 -2.27 -9.34 -4.52
C ASP A 92 -3.39 -9.91 -3.63
N ILE A 93 -4.32 -9.07 -3.18
CA ILE A 93 -5.41 -9.51 -2.29
C ILE A 93 -6.31 -10.59 -2.92
N THR A 94 -6.33 -10.69 -4.26
CA THR A 94 -7.05 -11.75 -4.98
C THR A 94 -6.26 -13.07 -5.01
N LYS A 95 -4.97 -13.05 -4.67
CA LYS A 95 -4.05 -14.20 -4.65
C LYS A 95 -3.18 -14.19 -3.38
N PRO A 96 -3.77 -14.27 -2.20
CA PRO A 96 -3.08 -13.99 -0.93
C PRO A 96 -2.04 -15.03 -0.52
N ASN A 97 -1.93 -16.15 -1.23
CA ASN A 97 -1.02 -17.25 -0.87
C ASN A 97 0.33 -17.21 -1.61
N VAL A 98 0.52 -16.28 -2.53
CA VAL A 98 1.74 -16.18 -3.34
C VAL A 98 2.20 -14.72 -3.33
N PRO A 99 3.36 -14.41 -2.73
CA PRO A 99 3.88 -13.05 -2.76
C PRO A 99 4.22 -12.63 -4.20
N ILE A 100 3.91 -11.40 -4.54
CA ILE A 100 4.29 -10.80 -5.83
C ILE A 100 5.76 -10.35 -5.77
N ALA A 101 6.17 -9.82 -4.62
CA ALA A 101 7.51 -9.32 -4.36
C ALA A 101 7.88 -9.49 -2.89
N GLY A 102 9.18 -9.55 -2.62
CA GLY A 102 9.77 -9.38 -1.29
C GLY A 102 10.74 -8.21 -1.35
N GLU A 103 10.61 -7.27 -0.42
CA GLU A 103 11.35 -6.02 -0.39
C GLU A 103 11.87 -5.72 1.03
N ILE A 104 12.71 -4.71 1.14
CA ILE A 104 13.17 -4.15 2.42
C ILE A 104 12.55 -2.77 2.57
N ALA A 105 12.04 -2.45 3.75
CA ALA A 105 11.48 -1.14 4.08
C ALA A 105 12.61 -0.12 4.31
N GLU A 106 13.31 0.28 3.24
CA GLU A 106 14.39 1.26 3.32
C GLU A 106 13.87 2.60 3.88
N ASN A 107 14.50 3.11 4.93
CA ASN A 107 14.06 4.29 5.68
C ASN A 107 12.59 4.17 6.20
N GLY A 108 12.15 2.95 6.44
CA GLY A 108 10.81 2.65 6.91
C GLY A 108 9.72 2.75 5.84
N ILE A 109 10.08 2.89 4.57
CA ILE A 109 9.13 3.09 3.49
C ILE A 109 8.62 1.76 2.93
N ILE A 110 7.30 1.58 2.97
CA ILE A 110 6.57 0.48 2.37
C ILE A 110 5.62 1.06 1.32
N ASN A 111 5.71 0.59 0.08
CA ASN A 111 4.86 1.06 -1.00
C ASN A 111 3.86 -0.01 -1.43
N LEU A 112 2.58 0.35 -1.46
CA LEU A 112 1.50 -0.50 -1.94
C LEU A 112 0.69 0.19 -3.01
N LYS A 113 0.18 -0.60 -3.95
CA LYS A 113 -0.84 -0.18 -4.91
C LYS A 113 -2.23 -0.59 -4.44
N HIS A 114 -3.25 -0.10 -5.14
CA HIS A 114 -4.61 -0.60 -4.98
C HIS A 114 -4.64 -2.14 -5.09
N ASN A 115 -5.40 -2.79 -4.22
CA ASN A 115 -5.51 -4.26 -4.12
C ASN A 115 -4.21 -4.99 -3.76
N GLN A 116 -3.26 -4.31 -3.16
CA GLN A 116 -2.08 -4.95 -2.58
C GLN A 116 -2.12 -4.95 -1.05
N SER A 117 -1.46 -5.95 -0.47
CA SER A 117 -1.21 -6.01 0.97
C SER A 117 0.27 -6.22 1.24
N ALA A 118 0.72 -5.72 2.39
CA ALA A 118 2.02 -6.00 2.95
C ALA A 118 1.89 -6.97 4.11
N GLN A 119 2.86 -7.86 4.23
CA GLN A 119 3.11 -8.69 5.40
C GLN A 119 4.55 -8.44 5.85
N LEU A 120 4.72 -7.95 7.07
CA LEU A 120 6.03 -7.76 7.67
C LEU A 120 6.54 -9.13 8.14
N ASP A 121 7.80 -9.42 7.81
CA ASP A 121 8.46 -10.69 8.11
C ASP A 121 9.73 -10.45 8.90
N ASP A 122 9.59 -10.41 10.22
CA ASP A 122 10.67 -10.21 11.16
C ASP A 122 10.46 -11.07 12.40
N GLU A 123 11.42 -11.93 12.71
CA GLU A 123 11.37 -12.82 13.87
C GLU A 123 11.37 -12.06 15.20
N ALA A 124 11.77 -10.78 15.20
CA ALA A 124 11.71 -9.94 16.39
C ALA A 124 10.30 -9.44 16.71
N ILE A 125 9.38 -9.49 15.73
CA ILE A 125 7.97 -9.15 15.95
C ILE A 125 7.30 -10.30 16.70
N LEU A 126 6.85 -10.04 17.91
CA LEU A 126 6.18 -11.02 18.76
C LEU A 126 4.70 -10.66 18.92
N ASP A 127 3.87 -11.63 19.30
CA ASP A 127 2.46 -11.40 19.60
C ASP A 127 2.22 -10.32 20.67
N THR A 128 3.20 -10.11 21.55
CA THR A 128 3.18 -9.06 22.59
C THR A 128 3.68 -7.70 22.12
N SER A 129 4.32 -7.62 20.96
CA SER A 129 4.78 -6.33 20.41
C SER A 129 3.58 -5.43 20.10
N ARG A 130 3.81 -4.12 20.18
CA ARG A 130 2.81 -3.11 19.82
C ARG A 130 3.22 -2.40 18.55
N PHE A 131 2.26 -1.88 17.82
CA PHE A 131 2.55 -1.17 16.59
C PHE A 131 1.44 -0.18 16.22
N TYR A 132 1.80 0.75 15.34
CA TYR A 132 0.87 1.56 14.57
C TYR A 132 1.42 1.77 13.16
N ILE A 133 0.52 2.07 12.21
CA ILE A 133 0.86 2.28 10.81
C ILE A 133 0.39 3.66 10.37
N GLN A 134 1.24 4.37 9.63
CA GLN A 134 0.92 5.64 9.00
C GLN A 134 0.87 5.46 7.48
N GLU A 135 -0.17 6.02 6.84
CA GLU A 135 -0.18 6.28 5.41
C GLU A 135 0.32 7.71 5.18
N ILE A 136 1.48 7.83 4.55
CA ILE A 136 2.16 9.11 4.32
C ILE A 136 1.61 9.76 3.06
N GLY A 137 1.39 11.11 3.09
CA GLY A 137 0.91 11.85 1.94
C GLY A 137 -0.60 11.71 1.67
N ALA A 138 -1.33 10.97 2.50
CA ALA A 138 -2.78 11.05 2.52
C ALA A 138 -3.18 12.45 2.99
N THR A 139 -4.03 13.14 2.22
CA THR A 139 -4.49 14.47 2.54
C THR A 139 -6.00 14.56 2.40
N SER A 140 -6.65 15.32 3.28
CA SER A 140 -8.11 15.43 3.31
C SER A 140 -8.71 16.15 2.09
N ASP A 141 -7.91 16.88 1.35
CA ASP A 141 -8.30 17.52 0.09
C ASP A 141 -8.32 16.53 -1.08
N LYS A 142 -7.56 15.43 -1.00
CA LYS A 142 -7.50 14.39 -2.04
C LYS A 142 -8.39 13.22 -1.74
N TYR A 143 -8.42 12.80 -0.47
CA TYR A 143 -9.05 11.54 -0.06
C TYR A 143 -9.89 11.69 1.20
N GLU A 144 -11.00 10.96 1.23
CA GLU A 144 -11.63 10.54 2.47
C GLU A 144 -10.99 9.21 2.87
N VAL A 145 -10.25 9.19 3.99
CA VAL A 145 -9.52 8.01 4.45
C VAL A 145 -10.33 7.27 5.51
N SER A 146 -10.39 5.95 5.39
CA SER A 146 -10.90 5.07 6.44
C SER A 146 -9.93 3.93 6.70
N ILE A 147 -9.89 3.50 7.96
CA ILE A 147 -9.16 2.31 8.41
C ILE A 147 -10.18 1.34 8.97
N ASP A 148 -10.20 0.10 8.44
CA ASP A 148 -11.18 -0.94 8.78
C ASP A 148 -12.63 -0.46 8.70
N GLY A 149 -12.93 0.37 7.69
CA GLY A 149 -14.25 0.93 7.44
C GLY A 149 -14.62 2.11 8.36
N VAL A 150 -13.77 2.49 9.30
CA VAL A 150 -13.97 3.65 10.16
C VAL A 150 -13.21 4.85 9.59
N ARG A 151 -13.92 5.95 9.33
CA ARG A 151 -13.30 7.19 8.88
C ARG A 151 -12.30 7.68 9.92
N VAL A 152 -11.10 8.02 9.47
CA VAL A 152 -10.04 8.57 10.31
C VAL A 152 -9.69 9.98 9.88
N ASP A 153 -9.24 10.78 10.85
CA ASP A 153 -8.69 12.08 10.56
C ASP A 153 -7.27 11.94 9.99
N VAL A 154 -6.95 12.79 9.02
CA VAL A 154 -5.59 12.89 8.51
C VAL A 154 -4.78 13.73 9.50
N VAL A 155 -3.61 13.25 9.88
CA VAL A 155 -2.72 13.92 10.83
C VAL A 155 -1.44 14.40 10.15
N ASP A 156 -0.82 15.45 10.69
CA ASP A 156 0.49 15.92 10.27
C ASP A 156 1.64 15.05 10.83
N GLU A 157 2.85 15.36 10.46
CA GLU A 157 4.07 14.68 10.95
C GLU A 157 4.25 14.71 12.46
N ASN A 158 3.58 15.63 13.16
CA ASN A 158 3.60 15.76 14.62
C ASN A 158 2.39 15.07 15.28
N GLY A 159 1.53 14.42 14.50
CA GLY A 159 0.32 13.76 14.97
C GLY A 159 -0.88 14.71 15.23
N ASN A 160 -0.81 15.98 14.80
CA ASN A 160 -1.95 16.89 14.93
C ASN A 160 -2.95 16.65 13.79
N ILE A 161 -4.25 16.70 14.11
CA ILE A 161 -5.31 16.58 13.12
C ILE A 161 -5.25 17.72 12.12
N VAL A 162 -5.22 17.39 10.83
CA VAL A 162 -5.25 18.35 9.72
C VAL A 162 -6.70 18.65 9.36
N PRO A 163 -7.19 19.87 9.53
CA PRO A 163 -8.56 20.22 9.20
C PRO A 163 -8.89 19.96 7.73
N SER A 164 -10.14 19.60 7.47
CA SER A 164 -10.66 19.48 6.10
C SER A 164 -10.49 20.81 5.35
N GLY A 165 -9.93 20.75 4.14
CA GLY A 165 -9.64 21.93 3.32
C GLY A 165 -8.27 22.57 3.54
N SER A 166 -7.42 21.99 4.40
CA SER A 166 -6.01 22.38 4.49
C SER A 166 -5.26 21.98 3.23
N THR A 167 -4.40 22.86 2.73
CA THR A 167 -3.54 22.55 1.59
C THR A 167 -2.53 21.49 1.98
N SER A 168 -2.39 20.50 1.12
CA SER A 168 -1.45 19.40 1.31
C SER A 168 -0.01 19.89 1.44
N GLY A 169 0.66 19.46 2.51
CA GLY A 169 2.11 19.53 2.64
C GLY A 169 2.71 18.12 2.59
N GLU A 170 3.99 18.03 2.34
CA GLU A 170 4.75 16.81 2.64
C GLU A 170 4.64 16.55 4.15
N GLY A 171 4.34 15.30 4.55
CA GLY A 171 4.30 14.91 5.95
C GLY A 171 2.92 14.58 6.54
N PHE A 172 1.82 14.81 5.81
CA PHE A 172 0.50 14.40 6.29
C PHE A 172 0.32 12.88 6.20
N ALA A 173 -0.23 12.29 7.25
CA ALA A 173 -0.45 10.86 7.37
C ALA A 173 -1.85 10.56 7.94
N ALA A 174 -2.44 9.46 7.48
CA ALA A 174 -3.53 8.80 8.19
C ALA A 174 -2.91 7.70 9.06
N GLN A 175 -3.27 7.63 10.33
CA GLN A 175 -2.62 6.75 11.29
C GLN A 175 -3.63 5.82 11.97
N THR A 176 -3.23 4.56 12.18
CA THR A 176 -3.97 3.63 13.03
C THR A 176 -3.81 4.01 14.50
N GLY A 177 -4.68 3.49 15.35
CA GLY A 177 -4.42 3.43 16.79
C GLY A 177 -3.21 2.55 17.10
N ASP A 178 -2.74 2.63 18.33
CA ASP A 178 -1.76 1.70 18.90
C ASP A 178 -2.43 0.34 19.16
N MET A 179 -1.84 -0.73 18.63
CA MET A 179 -2.41 -2.09 18.64
C MET A 179 -1.37 -3.11 19.09
N LEU A 180 -1.85 -4.19 19.73
CA LEU A 180 -1.03 -5.40 19.92
C LEU A 180 -0.98 -6.22 18.64
N VAL A 181 0.16 -6.83 18.36
CA VAL A 181 0.33 -7.72 17.19
C VAL A 181 -0.66 -8.89 17.26
N SER A 182 -0.88 -9.45 18.46
CA SER A 182 -1.86 -10.54 18.68
C SER A 182 -3.32 -10.14 18.40
N GLU A 183 -3.65 -8.86 18.40
CA GLU A 183 -5.00 -8.35 18.14
C GLU A 183 -5.22 -8.00 16.66
N ASN A 184 -4.15 -7.99 15.86
CA ASN A 184 -4.24 -7.61 14.47
C ASN A 184 -4.50 -8.78 13.53
N PRO A 185 -5.73 -8.95 13.07
CA PRO A 185 -5.98 -9.90 12.00
C PRO A 185 -5.55 -9.38 10.62
N TYR A 186 -5.84 -8.13 10.27
CA TYR A 186 -5.61 -7.61 8.93
C TYR A 186 -6.17 -6.20 8.74
N ILE A 187 -5.34 -5.19 8.72
CA ILE A 187 -5.76 -3.78 8.65
C ILE A 187 -6.04 -3.39 7.19
N GLU A 188 -7.15 -2.70 6.95
CA GLU A 188 -7.49 -2.14 5.65
C GLU A 188 -7.41 -0.61 5.64
N PHE A 189 -6.49 -0.06 4.87
CA PHE A 189 -6.49 1.35 4.51
C PHE A 189 -7.28 1.56 3.23
N ASN A 190 -8.37 2.30 3.32
CA ASN A 190 -9.21 2.64 2.19
C ASN A 190 -9.21 4.15 1.97
N ASN A 191 -8.79 4.58 0.77
CA ASN A 191 -8.90 5.96 0.34
C ASN A 191 -10.02 6.06 -0.69
N LYS A 192 -10.98 6.92 -0.43
CA LYS A 192 -12.00 7.31 -1.39
C LYS A 192 -11.63 8.68 -1.94
N VAL A 193 -11.53 8.80 -3.25
CA VAL A 193 -11.21 10.09 -3.86
C VAL A 193 -12.34 11.08 -3.58
N ALA A 194 -12.00 12.23 -2.99
CA ALA A 194 -12.97 13.28 -2.73
C ALA A 194 -13.64 13.73 -4.04
N ALA A 195 -14.95 13.99 -4.02
CA ALA A 195 -15.74 14.22 -5.22
C ALA A 195 -15.29 15.47 -5.99
N ASP A 196 -14.88 16.51 -5.28
CA ASP A 196 -14.35 17.76 -5.82
C ASP A 196 -12.89 17.69 -6.28
N ASN A 197 -12.23 16.57 -6.01
CA ASN A 197 -10.87 16.27 -6.48
C ASN A 197 -10.83 15.27 -7.66
N GLN A 198 -11.96 15.01 -8.29
CA GLN A 198 -12.04 14.19 -9.50
C GLN A 198 -12.16 15.09 -10.73
N PHE A 199 -11.30 14.89 -11.71
CA PHE A 199 -11.24 15.68 -12.94
C PHE A 199 -11.30 14.79 -14.17
N ASN A 200 -11.72 15.39 -15.28
CA ASN A 200 -11.71 14.74 -16.58
C ASN A 200 -10.66 15.41 -17.46
N LEU A 201 -9.86 14.61 -18.16
CA LEU A 201 -8.92 15.10 -19.17
C LEU A 201 -9.56 14.99 -20.56
N LYS A 202 -9.82 16.11 -21.21
CA LYS A 202 -10.24 16.17 -22.63
C LYS A 202 -8.99 16.39 -23.49
N ILE A 203 -8.80 15.51 -24.47
CA ILE A 203 -7.74 15.60 -25.48
C ILE A 203 -8.41 15.73 -26.83
N GLU A 204 -8.22 16.82 -27.53
CA GLU A 204 -8.86 17.13 -28.80
C GLU A 204 -7.81 17.28 -29.92
N LYS A 205 -8.03 16.63 -31.06
CA LYS A 205 -7.20 16.84 -32.24
C LYS A 205 -7.81 17.93 -33.14
N LYS A 206 -7.09 19.04 -33.28
CA LYS A 206 -7.44 20.15 -34.17
C LYS A 206 -6.40 20.32 -35.27
N MET A 207 -6.87 20.71 -36.43
CA MET A 207 -6.01 21.17 -37.52
C MET A 207 -5.86 22.70 -37.49
N ALA A 208 -4.84 23.22 -38.12
CA ALA A 208 -4.71 24.66 -38.31
C ALA A 208 -5.86 25.18 -39.17
N ASP A 209 -6.21 26.48 -38.99
CA ASP A 209 -7.32 27.10 -39.68
C ASP A 209 -7.29 26.88 -41.20
N GLY A 210 -8.42 26.39 -41.74
CA GLY A 210 -8.56 26.11 -43.17
C GLY A 210 -7.93 24.80 -43.65
N GLN A 211 -7.34 24.00 -42.77
CA GLN A 211 -6.79 22.70 -43.12
C GLN A 211 -7.76 21.58 -42.72
N THR A 212 -7.84 20.55 -43.53
CA THR A 212 -8.59 19.32 -43.28
C THR A 212 -7.66 18.12 -43.51
N SER A 213 -7.81 17.07 -42.76
CA SER A 213 -7.11 15.80 -42.97
C SER A 213 -8.01 14.64 -42.50
N ASP A 214 -8.02 13.58 -43.28
CA ASP A 214 -8.63 12.30 -42.92
C ASP A 214 -7.64 11.37 -42.21
N ASP A 215 -6.41 11.82 -41.98
CA ASP A 215 -5.37 11.06 -41.32
C ASP A 215 -5.70 10.82 -39.84
N SER A 216 -5.16 9.73 -39.32
CA SER A 216 -5.20 9.40 -37.91
C SER A 216 -3.89 9.82 -37.24
N TYR A 217 -4.02 10.47 -36.11
CA TYR A 217 -2.89 10.97 -35.30
C TYR A 217 -2.79 10.17 -34.03
N THR A 218 -1.57 9.74 -33.71
CA THR A 218 -1.29 9.02 -32.47
C THR A 218 -0.85 10.01 -31.39
N ILE A 219 -1.60 10.06 -30.32
CA ILE A 219 -1.33 10.91 -29.16
C ILE A 219 -0.91 10.01 -28.02
N HIS A 220 0.29 10.23 -27.48
CA HIS A 220 0.82 9.49 -26.37
C HIS A 220 0.55 10.22 -25.07
N VAL A 221 -0.08 9.51 -24.10
CA VAL A 221 -0.49 10.04 -22.81
C VAL A 221 0.22 9.30 -21.69
N LYS A 222 0.84 10.05 -20.77
CA LYS A 222 1.34 9.54 -19.51
C LYS A 222 0.64 10.21 -18.35
N LEU A 223 0.32 9.43 -17.32
CA LEU A 223 -0.24 9.89 -16.07
C LEU A 223 0.70 9.48 -14.93
N GLY A 224 1.13 10.45 -14.12
CA GLY A 224 2.12 10.18 -13.08
C GLY A 224 3.48 9.69 -13.60
N GLY A 225 3.82 10.00 -14.87
CA GLY A 225 5.08 9.54 -15.52
C GLY A 225 4.98 8.16 -16.18
N VAL A 226 3.87 7.44 -16.04
CA VAL A 226 3.66 6.10 -16.62
C VAL A 226 2.74 6.18 -17.84
N PRO A 227 3.00 5.44 -18.95
CA PRO A 227 2.09 5.37 -20.07
C PRO A 227 0.69 4.93 -19.63
N TYR A 228 -0.34 5.71 -19.99
CA TYR A 228 -1.70 5.40 -19.62
C TYR A 228 -2.21 4.15 -20.34
N SER A 229 -2.78 3.21 -19.63
CA SER A 229 -3.34 1.95 -20.16
C SER A 229 -4.83 1.74 -19.80
N GLY A 230 -5.53 2.83 -19.47
CA GLY A 230 -6.92 2.81 -19.04
C GLY A 230 -7.95 2.88 -20.16
N LYS A 231 -9.13 3.30 -19.80
CA LYS A 231 -10.26 3.50 -20.70
C LYS A 231 -10.48 4.98 -20.96
N TYR A 232 -10.97 5.31 -22.16
CA TYR A 232 -11.44 6.65 -22.50
C TYR A 232 -12.75 6.61 -23.26
N PHE A 233 -13.49 7.73 -23.22
CA PHE A 233 -14.64 7.94 -24.07
C PHE A 233 -14.20 8.68 -25.34
N TRP A 234 -14.61 8.17 -26.49
CA TRP A 234 -14.32 8.78 -27.77
C TRP A 234 -15.53 9.55 -28.28
N TYR A 235 -15.29 10.73 -28.82
CA TYR A 235 -16.32 11.62 -29.34
C TYR A 235 -15.92 12.16 -30.71
N GLN A 236 -16.92 12.44 -31.54
CA GLN A 236 -16.77 13.09 -32.83
C GLN A 236 -17.61 14.37 -32.87
N ASN A 237 -17.01 15.51 -33.22
CA ASN A 237 -17.68 16.79 -33.40
C ASN A 237 -18.60 17.19 -32.23
N ASP A 238 -18.09 17.12 -31.00
CA ASP A 238 -18.82 17.37 -29.75
C ASP A 238 -20.08 16.52 -29.51
N THR A 239 -20.35 15.55 -30.36
CA THR A 239 -21.41 14.59 -30.19
C THR A 239 -20.91 13.39 -29.44
N GLU A 240 -21.49 13.16 -28.25
CA GLU A 240 -21.17 11.96 -27.48
C GLU A 240 -21.75 10.73 -28.19
N ILE A 241 -20.87 9.79 -28.53
CA ILE A 241 -21.29 8.47 -29.02
C ILE A 241 -21.36 7.56 -27.80
N TYR A 242 -22.55 7.49 -27.20
CA TYR A 242 -22.83 6.64 -26.06
C TYR A 242 -22.40 5.19 -26.32
N GLY A 243 -21.60 4.63 -25.42
CA GLY A 243 -21.19 3.24 -25.44
C GLY A 243 -19.86 2.94 -26.11
N THR A 244 -19.18 3.92 -26.70
CA THR A 244 -17.87 3.69 -27.33
C THR A 244 -16.75 3.98 -26.34
N LYS A 245 -16.66 3.17 -25.28
CA LYS A 245 -15.46 3.10 -24.47
C LYS A 245 -14.36 2.43 -25.28
N ARG A 246 -13.22 3.08 -25.38
CA ARG A 246 -12.01 2.53 -26.00
C ARG A 246 -10.97 2.28 -24.94
N THR A 247 -10.14 1.29 -25.17
CA THR A 247 -8.99 0.98 -24.29
C THR A 247 -7.73 1.59 -24.89
N VAL A 248 -6.91 2.19 -24.05
CA VAL A 248 -5.58 2.68 -24.41
C VAL A 248 -4.57 1.58 -24.13
N GLU A 249 -3.68 1.31 -25.06
CA GLU A 249 -2.54 0.42 -24.87
C GLU A 249 -1.24 1.22 -24.96
N ASN A 250 -0.37 1.07 -23.96
CA ASN A 250 0.92 1.74 -23.90
C ASN A 250 0.85 3.28 -24.11
N GLY A 251 -0.20 3.91 -23.59
CA GLY A 251 -0.36 5.35 -23.67
C GLY A 251 -0.89 5.89 -24.99
N ASN A 252 -1.16 5.06 -26.01
CA ASN A 252 -1.51 5.53 -27.34
C ASN A 252 -3.02 5.70 -27.53
N ILE A 253 -3.44 6.93 -27.80
CA ILE A 253 -4.79 7.29 -28.22
C ILE A 253 -4.73 7.74 -29.68
N VAL A 254 -5.58 7.17 -30.53
CA VAL A 254 -5.63 7.52 -31.96
C VAL A 254 -6.88 8.37 -32.20
N LEU A 255 -6.67 9.59 -32.73
CA LEU A 255 -7.72 10.55 -33.06
C LEU A 255 -7.55 11.08 -34.49
N LYS A 256 -8.67 11.39 -35.14
CA LYS A 256 -8.73 12.18 -36.37
C LYS A 256 -8.99 13.65 -36.06
N ALA A 257 -8.82 14.50 -37.03
CA ALA A 257 -9.21 15.91 -36.94
C ALA A 257 -10.69 16.05 -36.54
N GLY A 258 -10.99 16.88 -35.55
CA GLY A 258 -12.35 17.07 -35.00
C GLY A 258 -12.81 16.00 -34.00
N GLU A 259 -12.00 14.98 -33.73
CA GLU A 259 -12.27 13.99 -32.70
C GLU A 259 -11.63 14.38 -31.37
N HIS A 260 -12.23 13.91 -30.27
CA HIS A 260 -11.62 14.05 -28.94
C HIS A 260 -11.81 12.80 -28.09
N ALA A 261 -10.90 12.65 -27.14
CA ALA A 261 -10.92 11.62 -26.12
C ALA A 261 -11.16 12.26 -24.73
N VAL A 262 -11.91 11.61 -23.88
CA VAL A 262 -12.10 12.02 -22.48
C VAL A 262 -11.70 10.87 -21.56
N ILE A 263 -10.67 11.10 -20.78
CA ILE A 263 -10.27 10.23 -19.67
C ILE A 263 -10.95 10.78 -18.42
N GLN A 264 -11.78 9.97 -17.79
CA GLN A 264 -12.59 10.38 -16.64
C GLN A 264 -11.95 9.95 -15.32
N GLY A 265 -12.29 10.69 -14.26
CA GLY A 265 -12.02 10.31 -12.89
C GLY A 265 -10.53 10.37 -12.52
N LEU A 266 -9.77 11.32 -13.03
CA LEU A 266 -8.39 11.56 -12.62
C LEU A 266 -8.36 12.28 -11.27
N VAL A 267 -7.37 11.92 -10.45
CA VAL A 267 -7.13 12.59 -9.16
C VAL A 267 -6.41 13.92 -9.40
N GLY A 268 -6.86 14.97 -8.71
CA GLY A 268 -6.22 16.28 -8.76
C GLY A 268 -4.74 16.22 -8.38
N GLY A 269 -3.91 17.03 -9.06
CA GLY A 269 -2.47 17.03 -8.89
C GLY A 269 -1.74 15.92 -9.67
N THR A 270 -2.47 15.06 -10.41
CA THR A 270 -1.84 14.07 -11.31
C THR A 270 -1.01 14.79 -12.38
N LYS A 271 0.28 14.45 -12.47
CA LYS A 271 1.14 14.95 -13.55
C LYS A 271 0.70 14.32 -14.88
N ILE A 272 0.40 15.16 -15.87
CA ILE A 272 -0.04 14.74 -17.20
C ILE A 272 1.03 15.12 -18.23
N GLU A 273 1.44 14.17 -19.05
CA GLU A 273 2.33 14.40 -20.19
C GLU A 273 1.61 13.93 -21.46
N ILE A 274 1.51 14.80 -22.46
CA ILE A 274 0.86 14.52 -23.75
C ILE A 274 1.83 14.88 -24.86
N THR A 275 2.05 13.93 -25.77
CA THR A 275 2.88 14.14 -26.98
C THR A 275 2.14 13.61 -28.20
N GLU A 276 2.22 14.30 -29.33
CA GLU A 276 1.73 13.84 -30.63
C GLU A 276 2.93 13.35 -31.47
N ASN A 277 2.80 12.15 -32.05
CA ASN A 277 3.78 11.55 -32.95
C ASN A 277 3.35 11.70 -34.40
#